data_f7a33ad9e43c37cbee817d4ddd03a3c0
#
_entry.id   f7a33ad9e43c37cbee817d4ddd03a3c0
#
_cell.length_a   1.000
_cell.length_b   1.000
_cell.length_c   1.000
_cell.angle_alpha   90.00
_cell.angle_beta   90.00
_cell.angle_gamma   90.00
#
_symmetry.space_group_name_H-M   'P 1'
#
loop_
_entity.id
_entity.type
_entity.pdbx_description
1 polymer ?
#
loop_
_entity_poly.entity_id
_entity_poly.type
_entity_poly.pdbx_seq_one_letter_code
_entity_poly.pdbx_strand_id
1 'polypeptide(L)'
;GTTTELMIDYIIAKNVIFVTNSFAHAKHLSQKGYTTYIIGGEFKPVTEAIVGEEAIISLDKYNFTKGFWGANGVTKGNGFTTPDVKEAMVKKKSMQKTKERYVLCDSSKFGEICSISFAEFKSARIITTKIENNEYRGMKNITEVSV
;
A
#
# COMPACT_ATOMS: atom_id res chain seq x y z
N GLY A 1 0.28 6.75 0.14
CA GLY A 1 -0.39 7.55 -0.85
C GLY A 1 -1.73 8.12 -0.39
N THR A 2 -2.31 8.91 -1.22
CA THR A 2 -3.56 9.64 -0.91
C THR A 2 -4.73 8.68 -0.64
N THR A 3 -4.86 7.62 -1.43
CA THR A 3 -5.96 6.66 -1.28
C THR A 3 -5.89 5.92 0.04
N THR A 4 -4.71 5.47 0.43
CA THR A 4 -4.54 4.78 1.71
C THR A 4 -4.72 5.73 2.89
N GLU A 5 -4.34 7.00 2.74
CA GLU A 5 -4.56 8.00 3.78
C GLU A 5 -6.05 8.24 4.03
N LEU A 6 -6.85 8.31 2.97
CA LEU A 6 -8.31 8.49 3.10
C LEU A 6 -8.97 7.34 3.87
N MET A 7 -8.44 6.13 3.76
CA MET A 7 -8.95 4.97 4.50
C MET A 7 -8.86 5.17 6.02
N ILE A 8 -7.86 5.91 6.49
CA ILE A 8 -7.61 6.07 7.93
C ILE A 8 -8.82 6.59 8.69
N ASP A 9 -9.56 7.52 8.10
CA ASP A 9 -10.74 8.11 8.74
C ASP A 9 -11.88 7.11 8.97
N TYR A 10 -11.86 5.99 8.24
CA TYR A 10 -12.90 4.96 8.33
C TYR A 10 -12.52 3.78 9.21
N ILE A 11 -11.32 3.81 9.81
CA ILE A 11 -10.88 2.72 10.70
C ILE A 11 -11.64 2.79 12.01
N ILE A 12 -12.31 1.69 12.36
CA ILE A 12 -13.06 1.54 13.60
C ILE A 12 -12.52 0.43 14.50
N ALA A 13 -11.51 -0.29 14.04
CA ALA A 13 -10.89 -1.38 14.77
C ALA A 13 -10.30 -0.89 16.11
N LYS A 14 -10.34 -1.76 17.11
CA LYS A 14 -9.78 -1.48 18.46
C LYS A 14 -8.64 -2.45 18.73
N ASN A 15 -7.74 -2.04 19.62
CA ASN A 15 -6.60 -2.86 20.02
C ASN A 15 -5.69 -3.24 18.83
N VAL A 16 -5.50 -2.28 17.93
CA VAL A 16 -4.66 -2.44 16.74
C VAL A 16 -3.44 -1.55 16.86
N ILE A 17 -2.29 -2.08 16.49
CA ILE A 17 -1.03 -1.34 16.40
C ILE A 17 -0.73 -1.17 14.92
N PHE A 18 -0.40 0.04 14.53
CA PHE A 18 -0.05 0.37 13.16
C PHE A 18 1.45 0.56 13.00
N VAL A 19 1.97 0.11 11.87
CA VAL A 19 3.33 0.37 11.43
C VAL A 19 3.25 0.98 10.05
N THR A 20 3.93 2.08 9.83
CA THR A 20 3.88 2.78 8.55
C THR A 20 5.24 3.37 8.20
N ASN A 21 5.48 3.57 6.90
CA ASN A 21 6.61 4.34 6.41
C ASN A 21 6.21 5.76 5.97
N SER A 22 4.96 6.15 6.20
CA SER A 22 4.48 7.48 5.82
C SER A 22 4.38 8.37 7.04
N PHE A 23 5.09 9.51 6.98
CA PHE A 23 5.01 10.52 8.04
C PHE A 23 3.57 11.04 8.17
N ALA A 24 2.90 11.33 7.06
CA ALA A 24 1.52 11.82 7.07
C ALA A 24 0.57 10.80 7.69
N HIS A 25 0.69 9.52 7.34
CA HIS A 25 -0.15 8.46 7.92
C HIS A 25 0.11 8.29 9.41
N ALA A 26 1.37 8.32 9.84
CA ALA A 26 1.72 8.19 11.23
C ALA A 26 1.08 9.30 12.07
N LYS A 27 1.17 10.52 11.60
CA LYS A 27 0.55 11.68 12.26
C LYS A 27 -0.95 11.51 12.35
N HIS A 28 -1.61 11.15 11.26
CA HIS A 28 -3.06 10.99 11.19
C HIS A 28 -3.56 9.88 12.13
N LEU A 29 -2.91 8.71 12.08
CA LEU A 29 -3.25 7.57 12.95
C LEU A 29 -3.06 7.93 14.43
N SER A 30 -1.97 8.59 14.75
CA SER A 30 -1.68 9.03 16.12
C SER A 30 -2.72 10.02 16.64
N GLN A 31 -3.17 10.95 15.80
CA GLN A 31 -4.21 11.91 16.16
C GLN A 31 -5.55 11.22 16.45
N LYS A 32 -5.81 10.06 15.86
CA LYS A 32 -6.99 9.24 16.13
C LYS A 32 -6.83 8.36 17.38
N GLY A 33 -5.71 8.43 18.05
CA GLY A 33 -5.45 7.70 19.29
C GLY A 33 -4.84 6.31 19.11
N TYR A 34 -4.45 5.94 17.89
CA TYR A 34 -3.82 4.64 17.65
C TYR A 34 -2.35 4.64 17.98
N THR A 35 -1.89 3.57 18.62
CA THR A 35 -0.46 3.31 18.77
C THR A 35 0.13 3.08 17.40
N THR A 36 1.09 3.91 17.02
CA THR A 36 1.65 3.91 15.67
C THR A 36 3.18 3.94 15.74
N TYR A 37 3.81 3.02 15.02
CA TYR A 37 5.25 3.01 14.84
C TYR A 37 5.58 3.46 13.43
N ILE A 38 6.53 4.37 13.30
CA ILE A 38 7.08 4.76 12.01
C ILE A 38 8.46 4.16 11.87
N ILE A 39 8.75 3.54 10.73
CA ILE A 39 10.07 2.96 10.49
C ILE A 39 11.09 4.07 10.21
N GLY A 40 12.33 3.86 10.62
CA GLY A 40 13.41 4.80 10.35
C GLY A 40 14.02 4.59 8.97
N GLY A 41 14.71 5.60 8.47
CA GLY A 41 15.37 5.56 7.18
C GLY A 41 15.51 6.93 6.56
N GLU A 42 15.64 6.97 5.24
CA GLU A 42 15.75 8.20 4.48
C GLU A 42 14.36 8.81 4.25
N PHE A 43 14.21 10.09 4.53
CA PHE A 43 12.94 10.81 4.34
C PHE A 43 12.86 11.39 2.93
N LYS A 44 11.78 11.05 2.21
CA LYS A 44 11.48 11.64 0.89
C LYS A 44 10.50 12.81 1.07
N PRO A 45 10.93 14.05 0.84
CA PRO A 45 10.10 15.22 1.18
C PRO A 45 8.81 15.33 0.38
N VAL A 46 8.79 14.92 -0.88
CA VAL A 46 7.60 15.08 -1.74
C VAL A 46 6.45 14.17 -1.29
N THR A 47 6.75 12.89 -1.04
CA THR A 47 5.74 11.89 -0.64
C THR A 47 5.65 11.72 0.87
N GLU A 48 6.55 12.34 1.63
CA GLU A 48 6.69 12.18 3.08
C GLU A 48 6.86 10.72 3.50
N ALA A 49 7.50 9.93 2.63
CA ALA A 49 7.75 8.51 2.87
C ALA A 49 9.16 8.27 3.38
N ILE A 50 9.28 7.27 4.25
CA ILE A 50 10.57 6.77 4.72
C ILE A 50 10.97 5.60 3.82
N VAL A 51 12.17 5.66 3.27
CA VAL A 51 12.68 4.68 2.31
C VAL A 51 14.13 4.33 2.62
N GLY A 52 14.71 3.46 1.81
CA GLY A 52 16.11 3.10 1.86
C GLY A 52 16.40 1.83 2.64
N GLU A 53 17.68 1.50 2.70
CA GLU A 53 18.14 0.22 3.25
C GLU A 53 17.78 0.03 4.73
N GLU A 54 17.93 1.07 5.54
CA GLU A 54 17.59 1.00 6.95
C GLU A 54 16.10 0.73 7.17
N ALA A 55 15.25 1.33 6.33
CA ALA A 55 13.82 1.09 6.40
C ALA A 55 13.49 -0.37 6.07
N ILE A 56 14.13 -0.91 5.05
CA ILE A 56 13.94 -2.31 4.63
C ILE A 56 14.39 -3.27 5.73
N ILE A 57 15.56 -3.04 6.31
CA ILE A 57 16.10 -3.87 7.40
C ILE A 57 15.19 -3.83 8.62
N SER A 58 14.67 -2.66 8.96
CA SER A 58 13.79 -2.51 10.13
C SER A 58 12.51 -3.33 10.03
N LEU A 59 12.07 -3.65 8.82
CA LEU A 59 10.88 -4.46 8.59
C LEU A 59 11.08 -5.95 8.89
N ASP A 60 12.32 -6.43 8.95
CA ASP A 60 12.61 -7.85 9.18
C ASP A 60 12.05 -8.40 10.49
N LYS A 61 11.95 -7.56 11.52
CA LYS A 61 11.47 -7.97 12.84
C LYS A 61 9.96 -8.11 12.93
N TYR A 62 9.22 -7.62 11.94
CA TYR A 62 7.75 -7.62 11.99
C TYR A 62 7.15 -8.83 11.30
N ASN A 63 5.97 -9.21 11.79
CA ASN A 63 5.08 -10.17 11.14
C ASN A 63 3.68 -9.53 11.17
N PHE A 64 3.29 -8.94 10.05
CA PHE A 64 2.05 -8.18 9.99
C PHE A 64 0.85 -9.09 9.73
N THR A 65 -0.26 -8.84 10.41
CA THR A 65 -1.52 -9.54 10.17
C THR A 65 -2.15 -9.06 8.87
N LYS A 66 -2.23 -7.75 8.70
CA LYS A 66 -2.82 -7.10 7.52
C LYS A 66 -1.95 -5.95 7.05
N GLY A 67 -1.98 -5.69 5.76
CA GLY A 67 -1.28 -4.55 5.19
C GLY A 67 -2.07 -3.93 4.05
N PHE A 68 -1.84 -2.63 3.85
CA PHE A 68 -2.53 -1.82 2.85
C PHE A 68 -1.51 -0.99 2.08
N TRP A 69 -1.56 -1.05 0.77
CA TRP A 69 -0.64 -0.34 -0.12
C TRP A 69 -1.39 0.36 -1.23
N GLY A 70 -0.84 1.49 -1.67
CA GLY A 70 -1.24 2.11 -2.92
C GLY A 70 -0.42 1.57 -4.08
N ALA A 71 -0.91 1.75 -5.28
CA ALA A 71 -0.18 1.46 -6.51
C ALA A 71 -0.49 2.52 -7.55
N ASN A 72 0.49 2.82 -8.41
CA ASN A 72 0.32 3.77 -9.50
C ASN A 72 -0.09 3.09 -10.79
N GLY A 73 0.18 1.81 -10.92
CA GLY A 73 -0.24 1.01 -12.06
C GLY A 73 -0.54 -0.42 -11.64
N VAL A 74 -1.49 -1.04 -12.34
CA VAL A 74 -1.92 -2.42 -12.08
C VAL A 74 -2.16 -3.11 -13.42
N THR A 75 -1.41 -4.17 -13.69
CA THR A 75 -1.64 -5.05 -14.85
C THR A 75 -1.44 -6.50 -14.46
N LYS A 76 -2.06 -7.40 -15.23
CA LYS A 76 -1.91 -8.85 -15.02
C LYS A 76 -0.46 -9.29 -15.22
N GLY A 77 0.20 -8.73 -16.22
CA GLY A 77 1.55 -9.12 -16.58
C GLY A 77 2.66 -8.51 -15.73
N ASN A 78 2.49 -7.26 -15.31
CA ASN A 78 3.50 -6.51 -14.57
C ASN A 78 3.20 -6.38 -13.08
N GLY A 79 1.99 -6.77 -12.67
CA GLY A 79 1.57 -6.67 -11.27
C GLY A 79 1.33 -5.23 -10.84
N PHE A 80 1.72 -4.94 -9.60
CA PHE A 80 1.59 -3.61 -9.02
C PHE A 80 2.87 -2.83 -9.23
N THR A 81 2.73 -1.62 -9.79
CA THR A 81 3.88 -0.81 -10.18
C THR A 81 3.84 0.59 -9.58
N THR A 82 5.02 1.17 -9.45
CA THR A 82 5.23 2.52 -8.92
C THR A 82 6.47 3.12 -9.61
N PRO A 83 6.56 4.46 -9.72
CA PRO A 83 7.70 5.05 -10.45
C PRO A 83 9.03 5.03 -9.71
N ASP A 84 9.02 5.00 -8.38
CA ASP A 84 10.24 5.15 -7.59
C ASP A 84 10.74 3.82 -7.04
N VAL A 85 12.01 3.49 -7.33
CA VAL A 85 12.61 2.23 -6.91
C VAL A 85 12.75 2.12 -5.38
N LYS A 86 13.05 3.19 -4.69
CA LYS A 86 13.21 3.17 -3.23
C LYS A 86 11.88 2.91 -2.54
N GLU A 87 10.79 3.51 -3.01
CA GLU A 87 9.46 3.25 -2.48
C GLU A 87 8.99 1.85 -2.82
N ALA A 88 9.29 1.37 -4.03
CA ALA A 88 8.97 0.02 -4.46
C ALA A 88 9.62 -1.04 -3.56
N MET A 89 10.86 -0.84 -3.17
CA MET A 89 11.58 -1.81 -2.32
C MET A 89 10.99 -1.91 -0.92
N VAL A 90 10.55 -0.81 -0.34
CA VAL A 90 9.85 -0.82 0.96
C VAL A 90 8.50 -1.52 0.84
N LYS A 91 7.75 -1.22 -0.23
CA LYS A 91 6.47 -1.90 -0.48
C LYS A 91 6.66 -3.40 -0.64
N LYS A 92 7.62 -3.81 -1.44
CA LYS A 92 7.92 -5.23 -1.66
C LYS A 92 8.25 -5.94 -0.35
N LYS A 93 9.15 -5.37 0.45
CA LYS A 93 9.57 -5.96 1.72
C LYS A 93 8.41 -6.06 2.70
N SER A 94 7.65 -4.99 2.88
CA SER A 94 6.52 -4.98 3.81
C SER A 94 5.43 -5.97 3.38
N MET A 95 5.18 -6.13 2.08
CA MET A 95 4.24 -7.14 1.59
C MET A 95 4.70 -8.55 1.89
N GLN A 96 5.99 -8.83 1.76
CA GLN A 96 6.56 -10.13 2.09
C GLN A 96 6.41 -10.48 3.58
N LYS A 97 6.31 -9.46 4.43
CA LYS A 97 6.15 -9.62 5.88
C LYS A 97 4.69 -9.62 6.33
N THR A 98 3.75 -9.61 5.39
CA THR A 98 2.32 -9.45 5.69
C THR A 98 1.52 -10.67 5.25
N LYS A 99 0.61 -11.11 6.12
CA LYS A 99 -0.24 -12.28 5.87
C LYS A 99 -1.38 -11.95 4.90
N GLU A 100 -2.19 -10.94 5.22
CA GLU A 100 -3.32 -10.51 4.39
C GLU A 100 -2.98 -9.17 3.74
N ARG A 101 -2.96 -9.14 2.41
CA ARG A 101 -2.47 -8.00 1.63
C ARG A 101 -3.59 -7.38 0.82
N TYR A 102 -3.71 -6.06 0.91
CA TYR A 102 -4.72 -5.28 0.21
C TYR A 102 -4.06 -4.11 -0.52
N VAL A 103 -4.31 -4.01 -1.82
CA VAL A 103 -3.89 -2.86 -2.61
C VAL A 103 -5.12 -1.99 -2.88
N LEU A 104 -5.03 -0.72 -2.54
CA LEU A 104 -6.09 0.25 -2.72
C LEU A 104 -5.70 1.21 -3.84
N CYS A 105 -6.50 1.26 -4.89
CA CYS A 105 -6.29 2.18 -5.99
C CYS A 105 -7.62 2.49 -6.67
N ASP A 106 -7.71 3.64 -7.31
CA ASP A 106 -8.87 3.92 -8.15
C ASP A 106 -8.75 3.17 -9.49
N SER A 107 -9.86 3.04 -10.19
CA SER A 107 -9.93 2.24 -11.41
C SER A 107 -9.07 2.75 -12.56
N SER A 108 -8.63 4.00 -12.53
CA SER A 108 -7.76 4.57 -13.56
C SER A 108 -6.37 3.93 -13.60
N LYS A 109 -5.98 3.22 -12.53
CA LYS A 109 -4.66 2.57 -12.44
C LYS A 109 -4.58 1.27 -13.22
N PHE A 110 -5.71 0.66 -13.55
CA PHE A 110 -5.72 -0.59 -14.32
C PHE A 110 -5.27 -0.34 -15.76
N GLY A 111 -4.31 -1.13 -16.23
CA GLY A 111 -3.70 -0.96 -17.53
C GLY A 111 -2.49 -0.04 -17.56
N GLU A 112 -2.24 0.71 -16.49
CA GLU A 112 -1.06 1.56 -16.38
C GLU A 112 0.14 0.76 -15.88
N ILE A 113 1.31 1.03 -16.46
CA ILE A 113 2.57 0.38 -16.10
C ILE A 113 3.58 1.46 -15.76
N CYS A 114 4.03 1.49 -14.50
CA CYS A 114 5.11 2.37 -14.07
C CYS A 114 6.44 1.64 -14.10
N SER A 115 7.53 2.34 -13.86
CA SER A 115 8.90 1.84 -14.05
C SER A 115 9.27 0.62 -13.24
N ILE A 116 8.72 0.48 -12.02
CA ILE A 116 9.14 -0.56 -11.09
C ILE A 116 7.95 -1.39 -10.63
N SER A 117 8.04 -2.71 -10.81
CA SER A 117 7.06 -3.65 -10.23
C SER A 117 7.49 -4.03 -8.82
N PHE A 118 6.54 -4.02 -7.87
CA PHE A 118 6.88 -4.39 -6.50
C PHE A 118 6.16 -5.65 -6.00
N ALA A 119 5.14 -6.13 -6.72
CA ALA A 119 4.46 -7.38 -6.39
C ALA A 119 3.65 -7.90 -7.57
N GLU A 120 3.43 -9.21 -7.60
CA GLU A 120 2.64 -9.84 -8.64
C GLU A 120 1.15 -9.52 -8.48
N PHE A 121 0.43 -9.51 -9.60
CA PHE A 121 -0.99 -9.16 -9.64
C PHE A 121 -1.85 -9.99 -8.67
N LYS A 122 -1.57 -11.28 -8.55
CA LYS A 122 -2.35 -12.19 -7.70
C LYS A 122 -1.87 -12.25 -6.25
N SER A 123 -0.84 -11.49 -5.90
CA SER A 123 -0.27 -11.54 -4.55
C SER A 123 -1.05 -10.76 -3.51
N ALA A 124 -2.05 -10.00 -3.91
CA ALA A 124 -2.88 -9.19 -3.02
C ALA A 124 -4.32 -9.09 -3.53
N ARG A 125 -5.23 -8.79 -2.63
CA ARG A 125 -6.58 -8.38 -3.00
C ARG A 125 -6.55 -6.92 -3.39
N ILE A 126 -7.34 -6.55 -4.39
CA ILE A 126 -7.42 -5.18 -4.87
C ILE A 126 -8.78 -4.61 -4.50
N ILE A 127 -8.78 -3.45 -3.85
CA ILE A 127 -10.00 -2.70 -3.55
C ILE A 127 -9.96 -1.46 -4.42
N THR A 128 -10.96 -1.30 -5.26
CA THR A 128 -10.98 -0.24 -6.27
C THR A 128 -12.38 0.31 -6.48
N THR A 129 -12.48 1.36 -7.27
CA THR A 129 -13.73 1.94 -7.73
C THR A 129 -14.26 1.17 -8.93
N LYS A 130 -15.42 1.56 -9.47
CA LYS A 130 -16.04 0.86 -10.61
C LYS A 130 -15.05 0.73 -11.78
N ILE A 131 -14.86 -0.49 -12.24
CA ILE A 131 -13.93 -0.80 -13.32
C ILE A 131 -14.60 -0.58 -14.67
N GLU A 132 -13.97 0.25 -15.49
CA GLU A 132 -14.40 0.51 -16.87
C GLU A 132 -13.73 -0.47 -17.86
N ASN A 133 -12.53 -0.94 -17.55
CA ASN A 133 -11.76 -1.84 -18.40
C ASN A 133 -12.28 -3.27 -18.26
N ASN A 134 -12.95 -3.78 -19.30
CA ASN A 134 -13.56 -5.12 -19.31
C ASN A 134 -12.56 -6.25 -19.01
N GLU A 135 -11.29 -6.06 -19.32
CA GLU A 135 -10.25 -7.05 -19.07
C GLU A 135 -10.12 -7.42 -17.59
N TYR A 136 -10.47 -6.48 -16.70
CA TYR A 136 -10.31 -6.66 -15.26
C TYR A 136 -11.62 -6.90 -14.51
N ARG A 137 -12.76 -6.90 -15.20
CA ARG A 137 -14.05 -7.13 -14.54
C ARG A 137 -14.21 -8.58 -14.08
N GLY A 138 -14.84 -8.75 -12.91
CA GLY A 138 -15.23 -10.06 -12.39
C GLY A 138 -14.08 -10.93 -11.90
N MET A 139 -12.90 -10.38 -11.72
CA MET A 139 -11.78 -11.15 -11.20
C MET A 139 -11.92 -11.36 -9.69
N LYS A 140 -11.57 -12.56 -9.21
CA LYS A 140 -11.75 -12.97 -7.81
C LYS A 140 -10.97 -12.13 -6.81
N ASN A 141 -9.80 -11.62 -7.19
CA ASN A 141 -8.97 -10.83 -6.30
C ASN A 141 -9.30 -9.33 -6.32
N ILE A 142 -10.34 -8.93 -7.05
CA ILE A 142 -10.74 -7.54 -7.17
C ILE A 142 -12.11 -7.32 -6.53
N THR A 143 -12.20 -6.32 -5.66
CA THR A 143 -13.45 -5.85 -5.05
C THR A 143 -13.69 -4.42 -5.48
N GLU A 144 -14.83 -4.19 -6.12
CA GLU A 144 -15.26 -2.84 -6.52
C GLU A 144 -16.11 -2.25 -5.42
N VAL A 145 -15.85 -0.99 -5.08
CA VAL A 145 -16.63 -0.26 -4.07
C VAL A 145 -17.25 0.98 -4.68
N SER A 146 -18.40 1.36 -4.13
CA SER A 146 -19.07 2.61 -4.50
C SER A 146 -18.49 3.76 -3.70
N VAL A 147 -18.30 4.90 -4.38
CA VAL A 147 -17.80 6.11 -3.73
C VAL A 147 -18.85 7.21 -3.86
#